data_5f3c5d66398f0601ca372da6a94abbf1
#
_entry.id   5f3c5d66398f0601ca372da6a94abbf1
#
_cell.length_a   1.000
_cell.length_b   1.000
_cell.length_c   1.000
_cell.angle_alpha   90.00
_cell.angle_beta   90.00
_cell.angle_gamma   90.00
#
_symmetry.space_group_name_H-M   'P 1'
#
loop_
_entity.id
_entity.type
_entity.pdbx_description
1 polymer ?
#
loop_
_entity_poly.entity_id
_entity_poly.type
_entity_poly.pdbx_seq_one_letter_code
_entity_poly.pdbx_strand_id
1 'polypeptide(L)'
;MRTSRRNFLKTSALAAAALPLSTRVWGSPRKELFKISLAQWSLHRSIFAEKIDNLDFASVAAENGILGLEYVNQFFMEKAEDTDYLNEMKKRAEDVGATSILIMCDREGNLGDPDAKLRRESVERHFKWVTAAKHLGCHSIRVNGYSKGSYDEQMKLVADGLHQLCEFGDEHGLHVIIENHGGYSSNGKWLAGTIEMADHPRAGTLPDFGNFRVDRETTYDSYRGVEELMPYATGVSVKPNVYDDDGNSSPLDYERMMRIVLAAGYHGYCGIEHGPEDREIEGILEVKAALEAAHETLAAEME
;
A
#
# COMPACT_ATOMS: atom_id res chain seq x y z
N MET A 1 -73.81 -49.84 -0.78
CA MET A 1 -72.65 -50.77 -0.69
C MET A 1 -71.36 -49.99 -0.58
N ARG A 2 -70.67 -50.13 0.55
CA ARG A 2 -69.42 -49.41 0.87
C ARG A 2 -68.25 -50.15 0.23
N THR A 3 -67.54 -49.57 -0.69
CA THR A 3 -66.26 -50.08 -1.20
C THR A 3 -65.11 -49.41 -0.48
N SER A 4 -64.27 -50.24 0.07
CA SER A 4 -63.20 -50.02 0.99
C SER A 4 -62.03 -49.21 0.37
N ARG A 5 -61.50 -48.24 1.11
CA ARG A 5 -60.31 -47.43 0.84
C ARG A 5 -58.97 -48.18 0.84
N ARG A 6 -58.95 -49.50 0.65
CA ARG A 6 -57.78 -50.34 0.91
C ARG A 6 -57.05 -50.88 -0.32
N ASN A 7 -57.46 -50.52 -1.53
CA ASN A 7 -56.90 -51.10 -2.75
C ASN A 7 -56.25 -50.07 -3.71
N PHE A 8 -55.86 -48.86 -3.20
CA PHE A 8 -55.21 -47.87 -4.05
C PHE A 8 -53.70 -47.69 -3.75
N LEU A 9 -53.09 -48.57 -2.99
CA LEU A 9 -51.68 -48.46 -2.56
C LEU A 9 -50.82 -49.64 -3.02
N LYS A 10 -51.02 -50.16 -4.21
CA LYS A 10 -50.06 -51.14 -4.78
C LYS A 10 -50.04 -50.89 -6.31
N THR A 11 -49.14 -50.08 -6.73
CA THR A 11 -48.41 -50.03 -8.02
C THR A 11 -48.03 -48.57 -8.38
N SER A 12 -46.96 -48.14 -7.74
CA SER A 12 -46.13 -47.05 -8.28
C SER A 12 -44.71 -47.21 -7.75
N ALA A 13 -44.01 -48.23 -8.26
CA ALA A 13 -42.57 -48.28 -8.18
C ALA A 13 -41.99 -47.29 -9.17
N LEU A 14 -41.85 -46.01 -8.79
CA LEU A 14 -41.02 -45.07 -9.53
C LEU A 14 -39.58 -45.37 -9.24
N ALA A 15 -38.85 -45.71 -10.29
CA ALA A 15 -37.38 -45.76 -10.27
C ALA A 15 -36.86 -44.37 -9.96
N ALA A 16 -36.36 -44.13 -8.76
CA ALA A 16 -35.57 -42.97 -8.40
C ALA A 16 -34.22 -43.10 -9.11
N ALA A 17 -34.05 -42.41 -10.24
CA ALA A 17 -32.74 -42.21 -10.83
C ALA A 17 -31.93 -41.37 -9.85
N ALA A 18 -30.98 -42.00 -9.20
CA ALA A 18 -29.96 -41.29 -8.41
C ALA A 18 -29.12 -40.43 -9.36
N LEU A 19 -29.43 -39.14 -9.45
CA LEU A 19 -28.52 -38.19 -10.01
C LEU A 19 -27.30 -38.14 -9.05
N PRO A 20 -26.06 -38.24 -9.57
CA PRO A 20 -24.89 -38.05 -8.72
C PRO A 20 -24.94 -36.59 -8.22
N LEU A 21 -25.14 -36.40 -6.91
CA LEU A 21 -24.80 -35.13 -6.25
C LEU A 21 -23.32 -34.93 -6.52
N SER A 22 -23.02 -34.07 -7.51
CA SER A 22 -21.68 -33.49 -7.60
C SER A 22 -21.47 -32.70 -6.32
N THR A 23 -20.81 -33.32 -5.35
CA THR A 23 -20.23 -32.61 -4.22
C THR A 23 -19.27 -31.60 -4.84
N ARG A 24 -19.70 -30.34 -4.95
CA ARG A 24 -18.75 -29.24 -5.06
C ARG A 24 -17.86 -29.38 -3.82
N VAL A 25 -16.68 -29.91 -4.04
CA VAL A 25 -15.59 -29.79 -3.06
C VAL A 25 -15.39 -28.28 -2.94
N TRP A 26 -15.92 -27.72 -1.88
CA TRP A 26 -15.53 -26.38 -1.45
C TRP A 26 -14.06 -26.54 -1.05
N GLY A 27 -13.15 -26.15 -1.96
CA GLY A 27 -11.75 -26.04 -1.61
C GLY A 27 -11.65 -25.19 -0.35
N SER A 28 -10.78 -25.56 0.56
CA SER A 28 -10.44 -24.73 1.71
C SER A 28 -10.23 -23.30 1.20
N PRO A 29 -10.71 -22.25 1.91
CA PRO A 29 -10.48 -20.89 1.47
C PRO A 29 -8.96 -20.73 1.25
N ARG A 30 -8.56 -20.37 0.02
CA ARG A 30 -7.16 -20.14 -0.30
C ARG A 30 -6.61 -19.13 0.68
N LYS A 31 -5.42 -19.40 1.21
CA LYS A 31 -4.75 -18.48 2.14
C LYS A 31 -4.51 -17.14 1.43
N GLU A 32 -5.02 -16.07 1.98
CA GLU A 32 -4.73 -14.72 1.52
C GLU A 32 -3.25 -14.42 1.79
N LEU A 33 -2.45 -14.29 0.74
CA LEU A 33 -1.00 -14.07 0.87
C LEU A 33 -0.67 -12.61 1.14
N PHE A 34 -1.39 -11.69 0.51
CA PHE A 34 -1.32 -10.24 0.67
C PHE A 34 -2.63 -9.61 0.23
N LYS A 35 -2.83 -8.35 0.56
CA LYS A 35 -3.99 -7.55 0.17
C LYS A 35 -3.57 -6.48 -0.84
N ILE A 36 -4.54 -6.01 -1.64
CA ILE A 36 -4.30 -4.92 -2.60
C ILE A 36 -4.92 -3.64 -2.07
N SER A 37 -4.16 -2.56 -2.09
CA SER A 37 -4.60 -1.19 -1.84
C SER A 37 -4.36 -0.30 -3.07
N LEU A 38 -4.97 0.88 -3.08
CA LEU A 38 -4.78 1.89 -4.10
C LEU A 38 -4.12 3.11 -3.50
N ALA A 39 -2.95 3.49 -4.02
CA ALA A 39 -2.35 4.77 -3.76
C ALA A 39 -3.10 5.86 -4.54
N GLN A 40 -3.59 6.86 -3.84
CA GLN A 40 -4.37 7.96 -4.42
C GLN A 40 -3.60 8.71 -5.51
N TRP A 41 -2.26 8.68 -5.44
CA TRP A 41 -1.40 9.26 -6.49
C TRP A 41 -1.64 8.65 -7.86
N SER A 42 -2.14 7.43 -7.95
CA SER A 42 -2.54 6.80 -9.23
C SER A 42 -3.59 7.59 -9.99
N LEU A 43 -4.38 8.42 -9.30
CA LEU A 43 -5.44 9.27 -9.85
C LEU A 43 -5.08 10.78 -9.83
N HIS A 44 -3.78 11.11 -9.63
CA HIS A 44 -3.37 12.49 -9.38
C HIS A 44 -3.75 13.47 -10.50
N ARG A 45 -3.71 13.05 -11.76
CA ARG A 45 -4.07 13.92 -12.90
C ARG A 45 -5.55 14.24 -12.90
N SER A 46 -6.38 13.23 -12.67
CA SER A 46 -7.84 13.40 -12.61
C SER A 46 -8.27 14.24 -11.41
N ILE A 47 -7.59 14.07 -10.26
CA ILE A 47 -7.88 14.85 -9.05
C ILE A 47 -7.39 16.30 -9.23
N PHE A 48 -6.17 16.55 -9.70
CA PHE A 48 -5.68 17.91 -9.95
C PHE A 48 -6.45 18.63 -11.07
N ALA A 49 -7.03 17.89 -12.00
CA ALA A 49 -7.91 18.44 -13.05
C ALA A 49 -9.37 18.57 -12.60
N GLU A 50 -9.66 18.36 -11.30
CA GLU A 50 -11.02 18.44 -10.72
C GLU A 50 -12.06 17.53 -11.41
N LYS A 51 -11.60 16.45 -12.08
CA LYS A 51 -12.47 15.44 -12.68
C LYS A 51 -12.95 14.40 -11.63
N ILE A 52 -12.17 14.23 -10.57
CA ILE A 52 -12.47 13.39 -9.40
C ILE A 52 -12.27 14.27 -8.17
N ASP A 53 -13.28 14.37 -7.32
CA ASP A 53 -13.14 15.03 -6.01
C ASP A 53 -12.34 14.12 -5.05
N ASN A 54 -11.51 14.72 -4.19
CA ASN A 54 -10.77 13.96 -3.17
C ASN A 54 -11.69 13.08 -2.31
N LEU A 55 -12.87 13.56 -1.98
CA LEU A 55 -13.87 12.82 -1.20
C LEU A 55 -14.45 11.60 -1.95
N ASP A 56 -14.38 11.57 -3.27
CA ASP A 56 -14.90 10.44 -4.07
C ASP A 56 -13.86 9.31 -4.23
N PHE A 57 -12.63 9.49 -3.74
CA PHE A 57 -11.55 8.51 -3.86
C PHE A 57 -11.95 7.11 -3.38
N ALA A 58 -12.60 7.00 -2.22
CA ALA A 58 -13.04 5.72 -1.67
C ALA A 58 -14.04 5.01 -2.60
N SER A 59 -14.98 5.74 -3.18
CA SER A 59 -15.97 5.20 -4.12
C SER A 59 -15.29 4.74 -5.42
N VAL A 60 -14.38 5.55 -5.97
CA VAL A 60 -13.62 5.20 -7.18
C VAL A 60 -12.78 3.93 -6.96
N ALA A 61 -12.10 3.80 -5.82
CA ALA A 61 -11.34 2.60 -5.50
C ALA A 61 -12.26 1.37 -5.39
N ALA A 62 -13.37 1.48 -4.67
CA ALA A 62 -14.34 0.39 -4.48
C ALA A 62 -15.01 -0.04 -5.80
N GLU A 63 -15.36 0.88 -6.70
CA GLU A 63 -15.89 0.59 -8.04
C GLU A 63 -14.92 -0.24 -8.88
N ASN A 64 -13.61 -0.12 -8.61
CA ASN A 64 -12.55 -0.91 -9.25
C ASN A 64 -12.14 -2.15 -8.42
N GLY A 65 -12.90 -2.50 -7.40
CA GLY A 65 -12.69 -3.69 -6.57
C GLY A 65 -11.46 -3.60 -5.68
N ILE A 66 -11.06 -2.38 -5.24
CA ILE A 66 -9.94 -2.14 -4.33
C ILE A 66 -10.49 -1.48 -3.07
N LEU A 67 -10.30 -2.13 -1.92
CA LEU A 67 -10.85 -1.70 -0.63
C LEU A 67 -9.79 -1.23 0.37
N GLY A 68 -8.51 -1.22 0.01
CA GLY A 68 -7.43 -0.57 0.77
C GLY A 68 -7.15 0.82 0.20
N LEU A 69 -7.11 1.85 1.04
CA LEU A 69 -6.96 3.25 0.64
C LEU A 69 -5.68 3.86 1.20
N GLU A 70 -4.83 4.37 0.32
CA GLU A 70 -3.60 5.09 0.67
C GLU A 70 -3.72 6.53 0.18
N TYR A 71 -3.97 7.43 1.10
CA TYR A 71 -4.22 8.84 0.81
C TYR A 71 -2.92 9.60 0.51
N VAL A 72 -3.04 10.73 -0.21
CA VAL A 72 -1.95 11.68 -0.45
C VAL A 72 -2.37 13.05 0.07
N ASN A 73 -1.58 13.60 0.98
CA ASN A 73 -1.89 14.86 1.65
C ASN A 73 -2.08 16.05 0.70
N GLN A 74 -1.42 16.03 -0.46
CA GLN A 74 -1.51 17.11 -1.45
C GLN A 74 -2.94 17.37 -1.94
N PHE A 75 -3.83 16.37 -1.89
CA PHE A 75 -5.22 16.51 -2.34
C PHE A 75 -6.16 17.11 -1.28
N PHE A 76 -5.69 17.22 -0.03
CA PHE A 76 -6.43 17.82 1.08
C PHE A 76 -5.52 18.59 2.05
N MET A 77 -4.51 19.29 1.52
CA MET A 77 -3.43 19.94 2.28
C MET A 77 -3.94 20.84 3.41
N GLU A 78 -4.97 21.64 3.13
CA GLU A 78 -5.56 22.59 4.10
C GLU A 78 -6.62 21.94 5.01
N LYS A 79 -6.77 20.61 4.94
CA LYS A 79 -7.82 19.87 5.63
C LYS A 79 -7.32 18.91 6.72
N ALA A 80 -6.01 18.92 6.99
CA ALA A 80 -5.41 18.02 7.99
C ALA A 80 -6.03 18.15 9.39
N GLU A 81 -6.54 19.35 9.75
CA GLU A 81 -7.13 19.67 11.04
C GLU A 81 -8.65 19.96 10.94
N ASP A 82 -9.24 19.85 9.75
CA ASP A 82 -10.67 20.00 9.50
C ASP A 82 -11.40 18.68 9.86
N THR A 83 -11.84 18.60 11.11
CA THR A 83 -12.48 17.37 11.64
C THR A 83 -13.74 16.99 10.86
N ASP A 84 -14.52 17.94 10.37
CA ASP A 84 -15.75 17.64 9.61
C ASP A 84 -15.38 17.03 8.24
N TYR A 85 -14.35 17.55 7.59
CA TYR A 85 -13.84 17.00 6.35
C TYR A 85 -13.24 15.58 6.53
N LEU A 86 -12.45 15.37 7.58
CA LEU A 86 -11.90 14.05 7.90
C LEU A 86 -12.98 13.04 8.28
N ASN A 87 -14.05 13.47 8.98
CA ASN A 87 -15.22 12.65 9.26
C ASN A 87 -15.92 12.22 7.97
N GLU A 88 -16.07 13.14 7.00
CA GLU A 88 -16.68 12.81 5.71
C GLU A 88 -15.80 11.81 4.92
N MET A 89 -14.48 12.00 4.87
CA MET A 89 -13.55 11.03 4.27
C MET A 89 -13.72 9.63 4.90
N LYS A 90 -13.69 9.57 6.23
CA LYS A 90 -13.84 8.33 6.98
C LYS A 90 -15.18 7.65 6.71
N LYS A 91 -16.26 8.42 6.77
CA LYS A 91 -17.61 7.93 6.50
C LYS A 91 -17.72 7.33 5.08
N ARG A 92 -17.19 8.00 4.06
CA ARG A 92 -17.23 7.49 2.68
C ARG A 92 -16.42 6.22 2.50
N ALA A 93 -15.29 6.07 3.20
CA ALA A 93 -14.55 4.82 3.23
C ALA A 93 -15.37 3.69 3.89
N GLU A 94 -15.99 3.97 5.05
CA GLU A 94 -16.85 3.02 5.77
C GLU A 94 -18.08 2.62 4.93
N ASP A 95 -18.74 3.57 4.26
CA ASP A 95 -19.94 3.34 3.44
C ASP A 95 -19.68 2.32 2.29
N VAL A 96 -18.45 2.24 1.78
CA VAL A 96 -18.07 1.27 0.73
C VAL A 96 -17.31 0.06 1.30
N GLY A 97 -17.14 -0.03 2.62
CA GLY A 97 -16.41 -1.12 3.27
C GLY A 97 -14.90 -1.08 3.06
N ALA A 98 -14.34 0.09 2.73
CA ALA A 98 -12.90 0.26 2.53
C ALA A 98 -12.17 0.52 3.84
N THR A 99 -10.88 0.19 3.85
CA THR A 99 -9.95 0.37 4.99
C THR A 99 -8.92 1.44 4.64
N SER A 100 -8.81 2.47 5.47
CA SER A 100 -7.75 3.48 5.39
C SER A 100 -6.42 2.89 5.88
N ILE A 101 -5.37 2.97 5.08
CA ILE A 101 -4.08 2.31 5.32
C ILE A 101 -3.03 3.30 5.80
N LEU A 102 -2.79 4.36 5.05
CA LEU A 102 -1.80 5.38 5.36
C LEU A 102 -2.13 6.73 4.70
N ILE A 103 -1.41 7.77 5.11
CA ILE A 103 -1.34 9.05 4.40
C ILE A 103 0.09 9.25 3.92
N MET A 104 0.29 9.44 2.62
CA MET A 104 1.55 9.88 2.02
C MET A 104 1.69 11.39 2.22
N CYS A 105 2.76 11.80 2.93
CA CYS A 105 2.99 13.21 3.29
C CYS A 105 4.11 13.80 2.44
N ASP A 106 3.74 14.74 1.58
CA ASP A 106 4.67 15.53 0.77
C ASP A 106 4.63 17.00 1.16
N ARG A 107 5.66 17.77 0.76
CA ARG A 107 5.76 19.23 0.91
C ARG A 107 5.80 19.75 2.34
N GLU A 108 6.07 18.91 3.31
CA GLU A 108 6.20 19.28 4.74
C GLU A 108 7.67 19.58 5.16
N GLY A 109 8.57 19.74 4.18
CA GLY A 109 9.99 19.99 4.38
C GLY A 109 10.85 18.74 4.37
N ASN A 110 12.13 18.91 4.70
CA ASN A 110 13.08 17.80 4.69
C ASN A 110 13.32 17.29 6.11
N LEU A 111 12.98 16.04 6.39
CA LEU A 111 13.25 15.41 7.69
C LEU A 111 14.73 15.38 8.05
N GLY A 112 15.61 15.37 7.04
CA GLY A 112 17.05 15.43 7.21
C GLY A 112 17.64 16.81 6.92
N ASP A 113 16.94 17.92 7.14
CA ASP A 113 17.51 19.23 6.87
C ASP A 113 18.80 19.46 7.68
N PRO A 114 19.92 19.91 7.06
CA PRO A 114 21.16 20.20 7.76
C PRO A 114 21.02 21.27 8.85
N ASP A 115 20.13 22.26 8.64
CA ASP A 115 19.76 23.22 9.67
C ASP A 115 18.84 22.54 10.71
N ALA A 116 19.31 22.46 11.95
CA ALA A 116 18.56 21.80 13.02
C ALA A 116 17.20 22.43 13.31
N LYS A 117 17.07 23.75 13.09
CA LYS A 117 15.77 24.44 13.25
C LYS A 117 14.81 24.05 12.14
N LEU A 118 15.26 24.07 10.86
CA LEU A 118 14.42 23.68 9.72
C LEU A 118 14.04 22.19 9.79
N ARG A 119 14.95 21.33 10.26
CA ARG A 119 14.68 19.92 10.49
C ARG A 119 13.58 19.75 11.54
N ARG A 120 13.66 20.44 12.67
CA ARG A 120 12.63 20.43 13.71
C ARG A 120 11.29 20.93 13.20
N GLU A 121 11.27 22.05 12.48
CA GLU A 121 10.05 22.57 11.86
C GLU A 121 9.44 21.59 10.86
N SER A 122 10.26 20.84 10.12
CA SER A 122 9.78 19.79 9.24
C SER A 122 9.10 18.66 10.04
N VAL A 123 9.71 18.19 11.13
CA VAL A 123 9.10 17.20 12.03
C VAL A 123 7.75 17.70 12.55
N GLU A 124 7.68 18.93 13.07
CA GLU A 124 6.46 19.51 13.64
C GLU A 124 5.35 19.70 12.61
N ARG A 125 5.67 20.02 11.35
CA ARG A 125 4.68 20.09 10.26
C ARG A 125 4.01 18.76 9.94
N HIS A 126 4.66 17.63 10.22
CA HIS A 126 4.06 16.30 10.04
C HIS A 126 3.09 15.91 11.17
N PHE A 127 3.11 16.57 12.33
CA PHE A 127 2.25 16.19 13.47
C PHE A 127 0.75 16.21 13.14
N LYS A 128 0.30 17.22 12.39
CA LYS A 128 -1.09 17.28 11.92
C LYS A 128 -1.49 16.06 11.09
N TRP A 129 -0.54 15.52 10.30
CA TRP A 129 -0.79 14.34 9.46
C TRP A 129 -0.81 13.04 10.26
N VAL A 130 0.01 12.92 11.31
CA VAL A 130 -0.10 11.82 12.27
C VAL A 130 -1.48 11.84 12.93
N THR A 131 -1.94 13.01 13.36
CA THR A 131 -3.27 13.19 13.98
C THR A 131 -4.40 12.85 12.99
N ALA A 132 -4.32 13.36 11.76
CA ALA A 132 -5.28 13.06 10.70
C ALA A 132 -5.31 11.56 10.33
N ALA A 133 -4.15 10.93 10.20
CA ALA A 133 -4.03 9.50 9.92
C ALA A 133 -4.68 8.66 11.04
N LYS A 134 -4.42 9.02 12.30
CA LYS A 134 -5.10 8.39 13.45
C LYS A 134 -6.61 8.54 13.37
N HIS A 135 -7.11 9.72 13.03
CA HIS A 135 -8.54 10.00 12.89
C HIS A 135 -9.20 9.14 11.80
N LEU A 136 -8.52 8.99 10.66
CA LEU A 136 -8.99 8.18 9.53
C LEU A 136 -8.87 6.66 9.79
N GLY A 137 -8.15 6.24 10.84
CA GLY A 137 -7.93 4.83 11.15
C GLY A 137 -6.74 4.20 10.41
N CYS A 138 -5.86 5.01 9.86
CA CYS A 138 -4.60 4.55 9.25
C CYS A 138 -3.66 3.96 10.30
N HIS A 139 -2.74 3.09 9.85
CA HIS A 139 -1.69 2.55 10.73
C HIS A 139 -0.35 3.28 10.58
N SER A 140 -0.18 4.11 9.57
CA SER A 140 1.08 4.82 9.27
C SER A 140 0.85 6.17 8.62
N ILE A 141 1.88 7.00 8.67
CA ILE A 141 2.13 8.03 7.65
C ILE A 141 3.39 7.67 6.86
N ARG A 142 3.42 7.93 5.56
CA ARG A 142 4.63 7.84 4.73
C ARG A 142 5.23 9.22 4.56
N VAL A 143 6.54 9.31 4.75
CA VAL A 143 7.33 10.53 4.62
C VAL A 143 8.51 10.34 3.68
N ASN A 144 9.15 11.43 3.26
CA ASN A 144 10.32 11.41 2.41
C ASN A 144 11.62 11.55 3.22
N GLY A 145 12.65 10.76 2.87
CA GLY A 145 13.97 10.80 3.49
C GLY A 145 14.91 11.82 2.82
N TYR A 146 14.46 13.07 2.62
CA TYR A 146 15.28 14.09 1.95
C TYR A 146 16.22 14.80 2.90
N SER A 147 17.46 15.03 2.42
CA SER A 147 18.52 15.76 3.11
C SER A 147 19.52 16.39 2.12
N LYS A 148 20.62 16.93 2.62
CA LYS A 148 21.75 17.47 1.85
C LYS A 148 23.07 17.12 2.56
N GLY A 149 24.13 16.96 1.78
CA GLY A 149 25.46 16.60 2.26
C GLY A 149 25.93 15.27 1.71
N SER A 150 26.94 14.69 2.34
CA SER A 150 27.46 13.36 2.00
C SER A 150 26.48 12.24 2.35
N TYR A 151 26.75 11.04 1.88
CA TYR A 151 26.00 9.82 2.17
C TYR A 151 25.76 9.61 3.68
N ASP A 152 26.84 9.69 4.46
CA ASP A 152 26.78 9.46 5.92
C ASP A 152 26.14 10.64 6.67
N GLU A 153 26.34 11.87 6.21
CA GLU A 153 25.72 13.05 6.82
C GLU A 153 24.21 13.03 6.63
N GLN A 154 23.75 12.77 5.39
CA GLN A 154 22.32 12.68 5.11
C GLN A 154 21.66 11.56 5.90
N MET A 155 22.29 10.39 6.00
CA MET A 155 21.77 9.26 6.80
C MET A 155 21.54 9.66 8.25
N LYS A 156 22.54 10.29 8.91
CA LYS A 156 22.44 10.75 10.29
C LYS A 156 21.33 11.78 10.49
N LEU A 157 21.21 12.73 9.56
CA LEU A 157 20.23 13.80 9.66
C LEU A 157 18.80 13.29 9.46
N VAL A 158 18.60 12.38 8.49
CA VAL A 158 17.28 11.77 8.27
C VAL A 158 16.90 10.85 9.43
N ALA A 159 17.84 10.07 9.95
CA ALA A 159 17.61 9.22 11.12
C ALA A 159 17.19 10.04 12.35
N ASP A 160 17.85 11.19 12.60
CA ASP A 160 17.48 12.10 13.69
C ASP A 160 16.05 12.67 13.53
N GLY A 161 15.71 13.16 12.33
CA GLY A 161 14.36 13.68 12.07
C GLY A 161 13.28 12.58 12.12
N LEU A 162 13.59 11.39 11.61
CA LEU A 162 12.70 10.24 11.68
C LEU A 162 12.44 9.82 13.12
N HIS A 163 13.50 9.71 13.95
CA HIS A 163 13.37 9.36 15.37
C HIS A 163 12.42 10.33 16.09
N GLN A 164 12.65 11.65 15.95
CA GLN A 164 11.81 12.67 16.57
C GLN A 164 10.33 12.58 16.12
N LEU A 165 10.09 12.28 14.84
CA LEU A 165 8.72 12.13 14.35
C LEU A 165 8.08 10.82 14.83
N CYS A 166 8.88 9.76 14.96
CA CYS A 166 8.43 8.48 15.50
C CYS A 166 8.03 8.57 16.98
N GLU A 167 8.69 9.41 17.79
CA GLU A 167 8.27 9.67 19.16
C GLU A 167 6.82 10.18 19.20
N PHE A 168 6.49 11.15 18.34
CA PHE A 168 5.11 11.65 18.24
C PHE A 168 4.17 10.60 17.64
N GLY A 169 4.63 9.83 16.66
CA GLY A 169 3.86 8.72 16.07
C GLY A 169 3.48 7.66 17.12
N ASP A 170 4.39 7.35 18.04
CA ASP A 170 4.18 6.34 19.09
C ASP A 170 3.09 6.76 20.09
N GLU A 171 3.02 8.04 20.46
CA GLU A 171 1.92 8.59 21.28
C GLU A 171 0.54 8.36 20.64
N HIS A 172 0.49 8.26 19.30
CA HIS A 172 -0.73 8.01 18.53
C HIS A 172 -0.91 6.53 18.12
N GLY A 173 0.09 5.69 18.40
CA GLY A 173 0.12 4.27 17.98
C GLY A 173 0.31 4.08 16.48
N LEU A 174 0.96 5.02 15.79
CA LEU A 174 1.19 5.04 14.35
C LEU A 174 2.66 4.82 14.00
N HIS A 175 2.91 4.16 12.87
CA HIS A 175 4.24 4.09 12.28
C HIS A 175 4.52 5.33 11.42
N VAL A 176 5.80 5.70 11.37
CA VAL A 176 6.33 6.67 10.41
C VAL A 176 7.27 5.92 9.48
N ILE A 177 6.91 5.84 8.22
CA ILE A 177 7.63 5.02 7.25
C ILE A 177 8.21 5.86 6.14
N ILE A 178 9.45 5.57 5.73
CA ILE A 178 10.11 6.25 4.61
C ILE A 178 9.96 5.41 3.35
N GLU A 179 9.54 6.06 2.27
CA GLU A 179 9.60 5.50 0.92
C GLU A 179 10.96 5.74 0.28
N ASN A 180 11.47 4.79 -0.49
CA ASN A 180 12.55 5.04 -1.44
C ASN A 180 12.01 5.92 -2.58
N HIS A 181 12.27 7.23 -2.52
CA HIS A 181 11.67 8.24 -3.38
C HIS A 181 12.66 9.29 -3.89
N GLY A 182 13.74 8.84 -4.54
CA GLY A 182 14.81 9.68 -5.08
C GLY A 182 15.90 10.03 -4.06
N GLY A 183 17.03 10.52 -4.54
CA GLY A 183 18.21 10.74 -3.71
C GLY A 183 18.71 9.45 -3.08
N TYR A 184 19.42 9.55 -1.97
CA TYR A 184 19.94 8.35 -1.30
C TYR A 184 18.85 7.44 -0.74
N SER A 185 17.61 7.92 -0.54
CA SER A 185 16.51 7.01 -0.15
C SER A 185 16.24 5.93 -1.21
N SER A 186 16.59 6.17 -2.47
CA SER A 186 16.53 5.19 -3.56
C SER A 186 17.72 4.19 -3.59
N ASN A 187 18.56 4.19 -2.57
CA ASN A 187 19.57 3.16 -2.32
C ASN A 187 19.11 2.31 -1.13
N GLY A 188 18.82 1.03 -1.36
CA GLY A 188 18.26 0.13 -0.35
C GLY A 188 19.09 0.07 0.93
N LYS A 189 20.41 -0.07 0.80
CA LYS A 189 21.32 -0.09 1.97
C LYS A 189 21.31 1.21 2.76
N TRP A 190 21.27 2.35 2.05
CA TRP A 190 21.22 3.65 2.72
C TRP A 190 19.95 3.79 3.54
N LEU A 191 18.81 3.44 2.95
CA LEU A 191 17.52 3.60 3.62
C LEU A 191 17.38 2.59 4.78
N ALA A 192 17.76 1.32 4.59
CA ALA A 192 17.79 0.33 5.65
C ALA A 192 18.68 0.80 6.84
N GLY A 193 19.90 1.26 6.54
CA GLY A 193 20.81 1.83 7.56
C GLY A 193 20.26 3.10 8.23
N THR A 194 19.45 3.90 7.53
CA THR A 194 18.77 5.07 8.10
C THR A 194 17.71 4.63 9.12
N ILE A 195 16.93 3.59 8.82
CA ILE A 195 15.92 3.05 9.74
C ILE A 195 16.60 2.46 10.98
N GLU A 196 17.69 1.67 10.80
CA GLU A 196 18.46 1.12 11.92
C GLU A 196 19.04 2.23 12.81
N MET A 197 19.58 3.29 12.19
CA MET A 197 20.17 4.43 12.92
C MET A 197 19.11 5.27 13.65
N ALA A 198 17.88 5.34 13.13
CA ALA A 198 16.77 6.01 13.82
C ALA A 198 16.41 5.30 15.13
N ASP A 199 16.67 4.01 15.23
CA ASP A 199 16.54 3.19 16.46
C ASP A 199 15.19 3.42 17.18
N HIS A 200 14.09 3.32 16.45
CA HIS A 200 12.75 3.51 17.00
C HIS A 200 11.77 2.46 16.49
N PRO A 201 10.97 1.80 17.35
CA PRO A 201 10.07 0.71 16.94
C PRO A 201 8.94 1.14 15.99
N ARG A 202 8.67 2.43 15.86
CA ARG A 202 7.70 2.98 14.92
C ARG A 202 8.31 3.38 13.57
N ALA A 203 9.63 3.38 13.45
CA ALA A 203 10.31 3.63 12.18
C ALA A 203 10.19 2.43 11.26
N GLY A 204 9.97 2.68 9.97
CA GLY A 204 9.86 1.62 8.97
C GLY A 204 10.01 2.12 7.56
N THR A 205 9.80 1.23 6.59
CA THR A 205 9.86 1.54 5.16
C THR A 205 8.54 1.31 4.46
N LEU A 206 8.34 2.01 3.36
CA LEU A 206 7.41 1.71 2.28
C LEU A 206 8.24 1.39 1.03
N PRO A 207 8.69 0.13 0.82
CA PRO A 207 9.42 -0.22 -0.39
C PRO A 207 8.57 0.02 -1.63
N ASP A 208 8.98 0.97 -2.47
CA ASP A 208 8.43 1.20 -3.79
C ASP A 208 9.25 0.41 -4.82
N PHE A 209 8.60 -0.37 -5.69
CA PHE A 209 9.28 -1.28 -6.60
C PHE A 209 9.99 -0.56 -7.76
N GLY A 210 9.58 0.67 -8.08
CA GLY A 210 10.08 1.42 -9.22
C GLY A 210 10.96 2.63 -8.88
N ASN A 211 11.00 3.09 -7.62
CA ASN A 211 11.69 4.32 -7.24
C ASN A 211 13.17 4.10 -6.86
N PHE A 212 13.92 3.38 -7.71
CA PHE A 212 15.33 3.07 -7.47
C PHE A 212 16.30 3.90 -8.33
N ARG A 213 15.95 5.16 -8.59
CA ARG A 213 16.85 6.14 -9.21
C ARG A 213 17.38 7.11 -8.16
N VAL A 214 18.68 6.98 -7.82
CA VAL A 214 19.37 7.83 -6.82
C VAL A 214 19.56 9.25 -7.38
N ASP A 215 20.05 9.35 -8.62
CA ASP A 215 20.22 10.60 -9.34
C ASP A 215 20.09 10.37 -10.87
N ARG A 216 20.58 11.32 -11.69
CA ARG A 216 20.46 11.21 -13.15
C ARG A 216 21.34 10.11 -13.76
N GLU A 217 22.41 9.74 -13.08
CA GLU A 217 23.47 8.84 -13.58
C GLU A 217 23.49 7.51 -12.78
N THR A 218 22.85 7.50 -11.60
CA THR A 218 22.94 6.38 -10.66
C THR A 218 21.56 5.77 -10.40
N THR A 219 21.43 4.50 -10.73
CA THR A 219 20.29 3.67 -10.34
C THR A 219 20.73 2.59 -9.35
N TYR A 220 19.77 1.92 -8.78
CA TYR A 220 19.96 0.81 -7.86
C TYR A 220 19.06 -0.34 -8.31
N ASP A 221 19.56 -1.57 -8.29
CA ASP A 221 18.74 -2.74 -8.67
C ASP A 221 17.50 -2.82 -7.78
N SER A 222 16.32 -2.79 -8.41
CA SER A 222 15.04 -2.73 -7.71
C SER A 222 14.76 -3.97 -6.87
N TYR A 223 15.08 -5.18 -7.36
CA TYR A 223 14.86 -6.42 -6.62
C TYR A 223 15.73 -6.49 -5.38
N ARG A 224 17.03 -6.16 -5.53
CA ARG A 224 17.96 -6.07 -4.39
C ARG A 224 17.52 -5.00 -3.39
N GLY A 225 17.13 -3.82 -3.87
CA GLY A 225 16.69 -2.73 -3.00
C GLY A 225 15.45 -3.10 -2.21
N VAL A 226 14.47 -3.72 -2.83
CA VAL A 226 13.28 -4.22 -2.12
C VAL A 226 13.66 -5.29 -1.08
N GLU A 227 14.53 -6.26 -1.44
CA GLU A 227 14.99 -7.29 -0.50
C GLU A 227 15.66 -6.67 0.74
N GLU A 228 16.46 -5.60 0.57
CA GLU A 228 17.12 -4.88 1.66
C GLU A 228 16.15 -4.08 2.54
N LEU A 229 15.02 -3.59 1.99
CA LEU A 229 14.05 -2.76 2.68
C LEU A 229 12.93 -3.57 3.35
N MET A 230 12.60 -4.75 2.83
CA MET A 230 11.48 -5.57 3.33
C MET A 230 11.56 -5.92 4.81
N PRO A 231 12.73 -6.14 5.46
CA PRO A 231 12.79 -6.38 6.90
C PRO A 231 12.19 -5.26 7.76
N TYR A 232 12.07 -4.06 7.22
CA TYR A 232 11.54 -2.86 7.90
C TYR A 232 10.18 -2.43 7.36
N ALA A 233 9.60 -3.18 6.41
CA ALA A 233 8.42 -2.77 5.69
C ALA A 233 7.15 -2.82 6.54
N THR A 234 6.38 -1.74 6.50
CA THR A 234 5.04 -1.65 7.10
C THR A 234 3.95 -1.47 6.01
N GLY A 235 4.36 -1.16 4.79
CA GLY A 235 3.57 -1.08 3.58
C GLY A 235 4.46 -1.40 2.37
N VAL A 236 3.87 -1.54 1.19
CA VAL A 236 4.57 -1.79 -0.08
C VAL A 236 3.91 -0.98 -1.17
N SER A 237 4.69 -0.27 -2.00
CA SER A 237 4.20 0.47 -3.16
C SER A 237 4.57 -0.24 -4.46
N VAL A 238 3.58 -0.51 -5.31
CA VAL A 238 3.72 -1.33 -6.52
C VAL A 238 3.68 -0.46 -7.77
N LYS A 239 4.82 -0.37 -8.45
CA LYS A 239 4.95 0.20 -9.79
C LYS A 239 5.23 -0.88 -10.83
N PRO A 240 4.77 -0.72 -12.08
CA PRO A 240 4.85 -1.78 -13.09
C PRO A 240 6.24 -1.93 -13.73
N ASN A 241 7.19 -1.05 -13.41
CA ASN A 241 8.53 -1.06 -13.97
C ASN A 241 9.58 -1.04 -12.87
N VAL A 242 10.70 -1.71 -13.12
CA VAL A 242 11.88 -1.82 -12.26
C VAL A 242 13.12 -1.31 -12.98
N TYR A 243 14.19 -1.05 -12.24
CA TYR A 243 15.51 -0.67 -12.74
C TYR A 243 16.55 -1.70 -12.35
N ASP A 244 17.58 -1.85 -13.22
CA ASP A 244 18.84 -2.51 -12.87
C ASP A 244 19.92 -1.47 -12.47
N ASP A 245 21.11 -1.94 -12.05
CA ASP A 245 22.22 -1.06 -11.68
C ASP A 245 22.79 -0.25 -12.86
N ASP A 246 22.55 -0.68 -14.10
CA ASP A 246 22.97 0.00 -15.33
C ASP A 246 21.96 1.07 -15.79
N GLY A 247 20.84 1.21 -15.09
CA GLY A 247 19.77 2.19 -15.36
C GLY A 247 18.76 1.75 -16.43
N ASN A 248 18.80 0.48 -16.85
CA ASN A 248 17.80 -0.03 -17.75
C ASN A 248 16.48 -0.23 -17.02
N SER A 249 15.39 0.25 -17.59
CA SER A 249 14.04 -0.01 -17.11
C SER A 249 13.43 -1.19 -17.84
N SER A 250 12.79 -2.08 -17.10
CA SER A 250 12.07 -3.22 -17.62
C SER A 250 10.72 -3.40 -16.91
N PRO A 251 9.75 -4.10 -17.52
CA PRO A 251 8.54 -4.48 -16.82
C PRO A 251 8.85 -5.30 -15.56
N LEU A 252 8.07 -5.07 -14.51
CA LEU A 252 8.15 -5.81 -13.25
C LEU A 252 7.79 -7.29 -13.47
N ASP A 253 8.65 -8.20 -13.00
CA ASP A 253 8.27 -9.59 -12.76
C ASP A 253 7.56 -9.68 -11.39
N TYR A 254 6.23 -9.70 -11.43
CA TYR A 254 5.39 -9.69 -10.24
C TYR A 254 5.59 -10.92 -9.36
N GLU A 255 5.73 -12.11 -9.95
CA GLU A 255 5.95 -13.33 -9.16
C GLU A 255 7.28 -13.28 -8.42
N ARG A 256 8.36 -12.89 -9.11
CA ARG A 256 9.70 -12.74 -8.52
C ARG A 256 9.68 -11.72 -7.39
N MET A 257 9.07 -10.56 -7.60
CA MET A 257 9.02 -9.50 -6.61
C MET A 257 8.18 -9.90 -5.39
N MET A 258 7.01 -10.50 -5.61
CA MET A 258 6.15 -10.94 -4.51
C MET A 258 6.74 -12.11 -3.73
N ARG A 259 7.63 -12.95 -4.33
CA ARG A 259 8.41 -13.93 -3.57
C ARG A 259 9.36 -13.26 -2.57
N ILE A 260 10.00 -12.15 -2.95
CA ILE A 260 10.87 -11.36 -2.04
C ILE A 260 10.02 -10.82 -0.88
N VAL A 261 8.88 -10.21 -1.20
CA VAL A 261 7.95 -9.64 -0.22
C VAL A 261 7.47 -10.70 0.78
N LEU A 262 7.01 -11.85 0.29
CA LEU A 262 6.50 -12.94 1.13
C LEU A 262 7.60 -13.65 1.91
N ALA A 263 8.81 -13.78 1.35
CA ALA A 263 9.97 -14.37 2.05
C ALA A 263 10.39 -13.56 3.28
N ALA A 264 10.17 -12.25 3.27
CA ALA A 264 10.37 -11.39 4.44
C ALA A 264 9.24 -11.52 5.49
N GLY A 265 8.22 -12.33 5.25
CA GLY A 265 7.07 -12.51 6.14
C GLY A 265 6.00 -11.41 6.04
N TYR A 266 6.04 -10.57 5.02
CA TYR A 266 5.06 -9.52 4.83
C TYR A 266 3.79 -10.06 4.16
N HIS A 267 2.64 -9.84 4.81
CA HIS A 267 1.31 -10.27 4.38
C HIS A 267 0.28 -9.11 4.41
N GLY A 268 0.78 -7.89 4.40
CA GLY A 268 -0.03 -6.66 4.47
C GLY A 268 -0.56 -6.20 3.11
N TYR A 269 -0.77 -4.90 3.00
CA TYR A 269 -1.27 -4.27 1.79
C TYR A 269 -0.14 -3.93 0.81
N CYS A 270 -0.38 -4.22 -0.47
CA CYS A 270 0.45 -3.83 -1.61
C CYS A 270 -0.30 -2.74 -2.37
N GLY A 271 0.14 -1.50 -2.24
CA GLY A 271 -0.51 -0.32 -2.80
C GLY A 271 -0.16 -0.14 -4.27
N ILE A 272 -1.16 -0.15 -5.14
CA ILE A 272 -0.96 0.16 -6.56
C ILE A 272 -0.67 1.65 -6.69
N GLU A 273 0.50 2.00 -7.21
CA GLU A 273 0.87 3.37 -7.58
C GLU A 273 1.24 3.44 -9.06
N HIS A 274 0.21 3.44 -9.91
CA HIS A 274 0.36 3.51 -11.35
C HIS A 274 -0.85 4.17 -11.99
N GLY A 275 -0.64 5.35 -12.59
CA GLY A 275 -1.64 6.08 -13.35
C GLY A 275 -0.98 6.64 -14.61
N PRO A 276 -0.93 5.88 -15.72
CA PRO A 276 -0.40 6.40 -16.97
C PRO A 276 -1.26 7.55 -17.48
N GLU A 277 -0.64 8.45 -18.26
CA GLU A 277 -1.34 9.59 -18.84
C GLU A 277 -2.54 9.13 -19.67
N ASP A 278 -3.68 9.82 -19.50
CA ASP A 278 -4.96 9.56 -20.17
C ASP A 278 -5.61 8.17 -19.92
N ARG A 279 -5.01 7.30 -19.07
CA ARG A 279 -5.50 5.94 -18.81
C ARG A 279 -5.31 5.53 -17.34
N GLU A 280 -5.56 6.42 -16.37
CA GLU A 280 -5.27 6.14 -14.97
C GLU A 280 -5.98 4.88 -14.46
N ILE A 281 -7.28 4.73 -14.72
CA ILE A 281 -8.07 3.57 -14.27
C ILE A 281 -7.61 2.27 -14.95
N GLU A 282 -7.38 2.30 -16.26
CA GLU A 282 -6.90 1.12 -16.99
C GLU A 282 -5.54 0.67 -16.48
N GLY A 283 -4.62 1.62 -16.21
CA GLY A 283 -3.31 1.30 -15.63
C GLY A 283 -3.41 0.69 -14.23
N ILE A 284 -4.30 1.19 -13.39
CA ILE A 284 -4.60 0.62 -12.07
C ILE A 284 -5.08 -0.84 -12.22
N LEU A 285 -6.02 -1.09 -13.13
CA LEU A 285 -6.58 -2.41 -13.36
C LEU A 285 -5.58 -3.40 -13.97
N GLU A 286 -4.66 -2.93 -14.84
CA GLU A 286 -3.55 -3.72 -15.37
C GLU A 286 -2.63 -4.24 -14.24
N VAL A 287 -2.21 -3.36 -13.31
CA VAL A 287 -1.38 -3.73 -12.16
C VAL A 287 -2.15 -4.64 -11.19
N LYS A 288 -3.43 -4.34 -10.93
CA LYS A 288 -4.29 -5.19 -10.09
C LYS A 288 -4.36 -6.62 -10.63
N ALA A 289 -4.66 -6.78 -11.92
CA ALA A 289 -4.74 -8.10 -12.55
C ALA A 289 -3.41 -8.87 -12.49
N ALA A 290 -2.28 -8.18 -12.65
CA ALA A 290 -0.96 -8.80 -12.54
C ALA A 290 -0.65 -9.25 -11.08
N LEU A 291 -1.01 -8.46 -10.07
CA LEU A 291 -0.89 -8.85 -8.67
C LEU A 291 -1.81 -10.03 -8.31
N GLU A 292 -3.04 -10.05 -8.80
CA GLU A 292 -3.98 -11.16 -8.61
C GLU A 292 -3.45 -12.46 -9.25
N ALA A 293 -2.91 -12.39 -10.47
CA ALA A 293 -2.29 -13.53 -11.13
C ALA A 293 -1.07 -14.07 -10.36
N ALA A 294 -0.18 -13.18 -9.89
CA ALA A 294 0.95 -13.56 -9.04
C ALA A 294 0.49 -14.19 -7.73
N HIS A 295 -0.57 -13.65 -7.09
CA HIS A 295 -1.15 -14.23 -5.89
C HIS A 295 -1.67 -15.66 -6.14
N GLU A 296 -2.38 -15.90 -7.26
CA GLU A 296 -2.89 -17.24 -7.61
C GLU A 296 -1.76 -18.24 -7.82
N THR A 297 -0.70 -17.85 -8.57
CA THR A 297 0.47 -18.71 -8.80
C THR A 297 1.16 -19.07 -7.48
N LEU A 298 1.46 -18.07 -6.66
CA LEU A 298 2.20 -18.27 -5.40
C LEU A 298 1.37 -19.03 -4.34
N ALA A 299 0.07 -18.82 -4.29
CA ALA A 299 -0.80 -19.58 -3.40
C ALA A 299 -0.87 -21.06 -3.77
N ALA A 300 -0.89 -21.39 -5.07
CA ALA A 300 -0.87 -22.79 -5.53
C ALA A 300 0.45 -23.53 -5.25
N GLU A 301 1.58 -22.82 -5.15
CA GLU A 301 2.87 -23.41 -4.79
C GLU A 301 3.01 -23.71 -3.28
N MET A 302 2.21 -23.05 -2.45
CA MET A 302 2.24 -23.19 -0.99
C MET A 302 1.25 -24.23 -0.45
N GLU A 303 0.40 -24.81 -1.33
CA GLU A 303 -0.51 -25.93 -1.03
C GLU A 303 0.20 -27.28 -1.18
#